data_76062fbf24a85b2a57017271baacf8b3
#
_entry.id   76062fbf24a85b2a57017271baacf8b3
#
_cell.length_a   1.000
_cell.length_b   1.000
_cell.length_c   1.000
_cell.angle_alpha   90.00
_cell.angle_beta   90.00
_cell.angle_gamma   90.00
#
_symmetry.space_group_name_H-M   'P 1'
#
loop_
_entity.id
_entity.type
_entity.pdbx_description
1 polymer ?
#
loop_
_entity_poly.entity_id
_entity_poly.type
_entity_poly.pdbx_seq_one_letter_code
_entity_poly.pdbx_strand_id
1 'polypeptide(L)'
;ILLNSDILPGDVKLNANEGGDLILSINGTEDTLKIWYFFLNASCEIEKIQFANGTVWDINEIYSQELEATEDDDYLYGTNAEELIHGLGGNDIIYGGDGNDTLDGDAGEDYLAGGSGNDTYIFNSSNGSKIIDDLALETEGNILLFGEGITPNDLYVTIGSLDILLGDGIDAIRFENFDPNDAYGAHAIEDYVFTDGTFLTYNQLLDLGIHINGTADNDEITGTNAPDRIKGLRGDDVICGGIGKDTIDGGDGNDTYLFNIGDGIDIVIDTSTIVEENVICFGEGIASGDLTFTKNGNTLTINVGSNGDVINLLNFDQNEINGSLVVRTLQFADYSQINLADIEIAETNNPPTVGNFLAEQTTFEDELFTFTVPANTFNDVDAGDALIYSATLTDGLALPSWLTFDTTTQTFSGTPTNDDVGTLSLKVTATDLAGASVSSNFDLTIANVNDAPVVVNPIVNQTATEDAVFNFTV
;
A
#
# COMPACT_ATOMS: atom_id res chain seq x y z
N ILE A 1 10.28 -54.74 17.55
CA ILE A 1 9.21 -55.67 17.13
C ILE A 1 9.81 -56.73 16.23
N LEU A 2 9.42 -58.00 16.37
CA LEU A 2 9.81 -59.11 15.48
C LEU A 2 8.53 -59.67 14.84
N LEU A 3 8.47 -59.62 13.52
CA LEU A 3 7.34 -60.14 12.76
C LEU A 3 7.54 -61.59 12.35
N ASN A 4 6.44 -62.35 12.21
CA ASN A 4 6.45 -63.78 11.92
C ASN A 4 6.91 -64.07 10.48
N SER A 5 7.27 -65.34 10.19
CA SER A 5 7.87 -65.79 8.93
C SER A 5 7.09 -65.51 7.63
N ASP A 6 5.80 -65.27 7.76
CA ASP A 6 4.89 -65.11 6.65
C ASP A 6 4.60 -63.63 6.30
N ILE A 7 5.20 -62.66 7.08
CA ILE A 7 5.00 -61.23 6.89
C ILE A 7 6.25 -60.63 6.32
N LEU A 8 6.14 -60.07 5.12
CA LEU A 8 7.19 -59.35 4.41
C LEU A 8 6.98 -57.80 4.54
N PRO A 9 8.01 -57.00 4.29
CA PRO A 9 7.86 -55.53 4.33
C PRO A 9 6.68 -55.00 3.53
N GLY A 10 6.46 -55.49 2.30
CA GLY A 10 5.34 -55.06 1.47
C GLY A 10 3.93 -55.52 1.94
N ASP A 11 3.85 -56.36 2.96
CA ASP A 11 2.58 -56.76 3.60
C ASP A 11 2.19 -55.85 4.76
N VAL A 12 3.08 -54.92 5.17
CA VAL A 12 2.89 -54.04 6.32
C VAL A 12 2.67 -52.62 5.85
N LYS A 13 1.60 -51.98 6.35
CA LYS A 13 1.36 -50.56 6.22
C LYS A 13 1.51 -49.92 7.59
N LEU A 14 2.19 -48.78 7.66
CA LEU A 14 2.31 -47.91 8.82
C LEU A 14 1.41 -46.71 8.62
N ASN A 15 0.74 -46.27 9.69
CA ASN A 15 -0.03 -45.02 9.70
C ASN A 15 0.06 -44.41 11.09
N ALA A 16 -0.08 -43.10 11.17
CA ALA A 16 -0.30 -42.40 12.43
C ALA A 16 -1.78 -42.11 12.69
N ASN A 17 -2.09 -41.55 13.86
CA ASN A 17 -3.41 -41.01 14.20
C ASN A 17 -3.26 -39.75 15.05
N GLU A 18 -4.37 -39.05 15.27
CA GLU A 18 -4.48 -37.83 16.10
C GLU A 18 -3.79 -37.93 17.47
N GLY A 19 -3.74 -39.12 18.06
CA GLY A 19 -3.07 -39.35 19.35
C GLY A 19 -1.57 -39.55 19.26
N GLY A 20 -0.97 -39.41 18.08
CA GLY A 20 0.47 -39.69 17.85
C GLY A 20 0.84 -41.15 18.04
N ASP A 21 -0.08 -42.05 17.82
CA ASP A 21 0.16 -43.49 17.92
C ASP A 21 0.63 -44.04 16.57
N LEU A 22 1.63 -44.88 16.54
CA LEU A 22 2.00 -45.67 15.33
C LEU A 22 1.07 -46.89 15.22
N ILE A 23 0.37 -47.02 14.11
CA ILE A 23 -0.50 -48.13 13.78
C ILE A 23 0.15 -48.96 12.67
N LEU A 24 0.52 -50.17 13.01
CA LEU A 24 1.04 -51.15 12.08
C LEU A 24 -0.09 -52.08 11.70
N SER A 25 -0.44 -52.16 10.41
CA SER A 25 -1.48 -53.06 9.88
C SER A 25 -0.89 -54.02 8.86
N ILE A 26 -1.54 -55.21 8.71
CA ILE A 26 -1.11 -56.22 7.76
C ILE A 26 -2.11 -56.27 6.61
N ASN A 27 -1.64 -56.01 5.39
CA ASN A 27 -2.45 -55.95 4.20
C ASN A 27 -3.27 -57.20 3.98
N GLY A 28 -4.58 -57.01 3.72
CA GLY A 28 -5.51 -58.09 3.48
C GLY A 28 -6.01 -58.83 4.72
N THR A 29 -5.69 -58.34 5.92
CA THR A 29 -6.21 -58.83 7.21
C THR A 29 -6.83 -57.69 8.02
N GLU A 30 -7.45 -58.01 9.17
CA GLU A 30 -7.87 -57.03 10.17
C GLU A 30 -6.88 -56.89 11.32
N ASP A 31 -5.69 -57.49 11.17
CA ASP A 31 -4.68 -57.51 12.24
C ASP A 31 -3.95 -56.16 12.31
N THR A 32 -3.98 -55.54 13.48
CA THR A 32 -3.29 -54.29 13.75
C THR A 32 -2.49 -54.34 15.04
N LEU A 33 -1.37 -53.63 15.07
CA LEU A 33 -0.61 -53.38 16.29
C LEU A 33 -0.52 -51.86 16.50
N LYS A 34 -0.96 -51.41 17.66
CA LYS A 34 -0.90 -49.99 18.00
C LYS A 34 0.17 -49.75 19.06
N ILE A 35 1.06 -48.80 18.78
CA ILE A 35 2.10 -48.32 19.69
C ILE A 35 1.67 -46.92 20.11
N TRP A 36 1.30 -46.76 21.37
CA TRP A 36 0.74 -45.54 21.90
C TRP A 36 1.77 -44.43 22.03
N TYR A 37 1.41 -43.22 21.64
CA TYR A 37 2.23 -42.01 21.75
C TYR A 37 3.61 -42.14 21.10
N PHE A 38 3.76 -42.94 20.06
CA PHE A 38 5.04 -43.19 19.37
C PHE A 38 5.65 -41.92 18.89
N PHE A 39 4.90 -41.05 18.20
CA PHE A 39 5.37 -39.80 17.63
C PHE A 39 5.43 -38.65 18.64
N LEU A 40 4.74 -38.72 19.76
CA LEU A 40 4.65 -37.64 20.75
C LEU A 40 5.58 -37.83 21.97
N ASN A 41 6.19 -38.99 22.12
CA ASN A 41 7.01 -39.31 23.28
C ASN A 41 8.13 -40.31 22.95
N ALA A 42 9.33 -39.76 22.83
CA ALA A 42 10.55 -40.55 22.53
C ALA A 42 10.76 -41.78 23.43
N SER A 43 10.13 -41.82 24.64
CA SER A 43 10.20 -43.01 25.49
C SER A 43 9.24 -44.13 25.05
N CYS A 44 8.38 -43.86 24.09
CA CYS A 44 7.42 -44.80 23.51
C CYS A 44 7.89 -45.33 22.14
N GLU A 45 8.91 -44.74 21.54
CA GLU A 45 9.49 -45.18 20.27
C GLU A 45 10.00 -46.61 20.37
N ILE A 46 9.86 -47.34 19.25
CA ILE A 46 10.50 -48.62 19.05
C ILE A 46 11.75 -48.45 18.16
N GLU A 47 12.86 -49.07 18.53
CA GLU A 47 14.12 -48.89 17.80
C GLU A 47 14.08 -49.54 16.42
N LYS A 48 13.28 -50.57 16.24
CA LYS A 48 13.17 -51.29 14.96
C LYS A 48 12.00 -52.24 14.83
N ILE A 49 11.59 -52.47 13.58
CA ILE A 49 10.74 -53.58 13.16
C ILE A 49 11.64 -54.55 12.38
N GLN A 50 11.66 -55.83 12.76
CA GLN A 50 12.48 -56.85 12.07
C GLN A 50 11.57 -57.90 11.43
N PHE A 51 11.80 -58.14 10.16
CA PHE A 51 11.09 -59.14 9.37
C PHE A 51 11.85 -60.48 9.34
N ALA A 52 11.16 -61.55 9.18
CA ALA A 52 11.75 -62.89 9.19
C ALA A 52 12.69 -63.14 7.98
N ASN A 53 12.51 -62.41 6.87
CA ASN A 53 13.42 -62.44 5.73
C ASN A 53 14.75 -61.74 5.95
N GLY A 54 14.95 -61.16 7.14
CA GLY A 54 16.16 -60.42 7.52
C GLY A 54 16.11 -58.93 7.27
N THR A 55 15.06 -58.38 6.64
CA THR A 55 14.86 -56.95 6.51
C THR A 55 14.64 -56.34 7.88
N VAL A 56 15.18 -55.15 8.11
CA VAL A 56 15.00 -54.37 9.33
C VAL A 56 14.61 -52.95 8.93
N TRP A 57 13.49 -52.49 9.45
CA TRP A 57 13.20 -51.09 9.48
C TRP A 57 13.68 -50.53 10.81
N ASP A 58 14.67 -49.65 10.78
CA ASP A 58 15.06 -48.85 11.93
C ASP A 58 14.13 -47.68 12.15
N ILE A 59 14.40 -46.83 13.11
CA ILE A 59 13.53 -45.70 13.43
C ILE A 59 13.34 -44.77 12.22
N ASN A 60 14.41 -44.47 11.47
CA ASN A 60 14.35 -43.61 10.32
C ASN A 60 13.50 -44.21 9.16
N GLU A 61 13.65 -45.54 8.95
CA GLU A 61 12.82 -46.23 7.97
C GLU A 61 11.35 -46.27 8.38
N ILE A 62 11.04 -46.35 9.69
CA ILE A 62 9.68 -46.32 10.21
C ILE A 62 9.06 -44.94 9.92
N TYR A 63 9.76 -43.85 10.21
CA TYR A 63 9.30 -42.51 9.89
C TYR A 63 9.14 -42.29 8.37
N SER A 64 10.10 -42.74 7.57
CA SER A 64 10.05 -42.64 6.11
C SER A 64 8.84 -43.38 5.50
N GLN A 65 8.43 -44.53 6.07
CA GLN A 65 7.25 -45.26 5.60
C GLN A 65 5.94 -44.63 6.03
N GLU A 66 5.93 -43.91 7.16
CA GLU A 66 4.75 -43.20 7.67
C GLU A 66 4.48 -41.92 6.87
N LEU A 67 5.51 -41.23 6.38
CA LEU A 67 5.41 -40.03 5.56
C LEU A 67 4.91 -40.27 4.11
N GLU A 68 4.53 -41.51 3.74
CA GLU A 68 3.87 -41.80 2.45
C GLU A 68 2.40 -41.37 2.51
N ALA A 69 2.14 -40.08 2.23
CA ALA A 69 0.79 -39.51 2.16
C ALA A 69 -0.08 -40.17 1.09
N THR A 70 -1.39 -40.04 1.22
CA THR A 70 -2.40 -40.58 0.32
C THR A 70 -3.29 -39.47 -0.27
N GLU A 71 -4.43 -39.81 -0.88
CA GLU A 71 -5.46 -38.85 -1.30
C GLU A 71 -6.60 -38.75 -0.26
N ASP A 72 -6.46 -39.40 0.89
CA ASP A 72 -7.39 -39.37 2.03
C ASP A 72 -6.77 -38.58 3.18
N ASP A 73 -7.57 -38.18 4.18
CA ASP A 73 -7.10 -37.45 5.37
C ASP A 73 -6.00 -38.22 6.12
N ASP A 74 -4.80 -37.66 6.19
CA ASP A 74 -3.61 -38.26 6.79
C ASP A 74 -3.14 -37.53 8.07
N TYR A 75 -2.42 -38.26 8.93
CA TYR A 75 -1.63 -37.71 10.04
C TYR A 75 -0.17 -38.00 9.76
N LEU A 76 0.62 -36.98 9.46
CA LEU A 76 2.01 -37.09 9.07
C LEU A 76 2.91 -36.48 10.16
N TYR A 77 3.89 -37.23 10.61
CA TYR A 77 4.85 -36.79 11.63
C TYR A 77 6.28 -36.90 11.10
N GLY A 78 6.92 -35.75 10.94
CA GLY A 78 8.34 -35.65 10.60
C GLY A 78 9.27 -36.09 11.75
N THR A 79 10.55 -35.85 11.58
CA THR A 79 11.62 -36.28 12.50
C THR A 79 12.32 -35.06 13.13
N ASN A 80 13.61 -35.24 13.50
CA ASN A 80 14.48 -34.14 13.93
C ASN A 80 15.45 -33.72 12.80
N ALA A 81 15.15 -34.04 11.54
CA ALA A 81 15.95 -33.71 10.38
C ALA A 81 15.16 -32.75 9.46
N GLU A 82 15.80 -32.22 8.45
CA GLU A 82 15.13 -31.42 7.41
C GLU A 82 14.33 -32.34 6.49
N GLU A 83 13.01 -32.20 6.46
CA GLU A 83 12.10 -32.99 5.63
C GLU A 83 11.36 -32.12 4.61
N LEU A 84 10.92 -32.77 3.52
CA LEU A 84 9.89 -32.27 2.60
C LEU A 84 8.67 -33.16 2.73
N ILE A 85 7.57 -32.64 3.28
CA ILE A 85 6.35 -33.36 3.57
C ILE A 85 5.24 -32.82 2.70
N HIS A 86 4.60 -33.71 1.92
CA HIS A 86 3.42 -33.41 1.10
C HIS A 86 2.20 -34.16 1.64
N GLY A 87 1.06 -33.48 1.80
CA GLY A 87 -0.21 -34.08 2.18
C GLY A 87 -0.92 -34.80 1.03
N LEU A 88 -0.75 -34.31 -0.21
CA LEU A 88 -1.41 -34.72 -1.46
C LEU A 88 -2.89 -34.29 -1.49
N GLY A 89 -3.80 -35.06 -1.01
CA GLY A 89 -5.24 -34.74 -0.99
C GLY A 89 -5.90 -35.31 0.24
N GLY A 90 -6.95 -34.65 0.68
CA GLY A 90 -7.55 -34.90 1.97
C GLY A 90 -7.42 -33.69 2.88
N ASN A 91 -7.89 -33.80 4.11
CA ASN A 91 -7.65 -32.76 5.12
C ASN A 91 -6.61 -33.30 6.09
N ASP A 92 -5.38 -32.90 5.87
CA ASP A 92 -4.22 -33.49 6.49
C ASP A 92 -3.78 -32.75 7.76
N ILE A 93 -3.15 -33.48 8.66
CA ILE A 93 -2.49 -32.93 9.85
C ILE A 93 -1.01 -33.28 9.76
N ILE A 94 -0.17 -32.24 9.55
CA ILE A 94 1.25 -32.40 9.31
C ILE A 94 2.05 -31.73 10.42
N TYR A 95 2.93 -32.49 11.06
CA TYR A 95 3.91 -32.03 12.04
C TYR A 95 5.33 -32.23 11.46
N GLY A 96 6.10 -31.17 11.26
CA GLY A 96 7.49 -31.24 10.77
C GLY A 96 8.42 -31.86 11.82
N GLY A 97 8.41 -31.36 13.03
CA GLY A 97 9.23 -31.83 14.14
C GLY A 97 10.33 -30.86 14.54
N ASP A 98 11.55 -31.35 14.77
CA ASP A 98 12.73 -30.47 14.82
C ASP A 98 13.38 -30.47 13.42
N GLY A 99 13.92 -29.34 12.98
CA GLY A 99 14.57 -29.29 11.67
C GLY A 99 14.17 -28.03 10.92
N ASN A 100 14.64 -27.89 9.68
CA ASN A 100 14.14 -26.83 8.80
C ASN A 100 13.27 -27.52 7.74
N ASP A 101 12.01 -27.67 8.03
CA ASP A 101 11.11 -28.50 7.24
C ASP A 101 10.40 -27.71 6.12
N THR A 102 9.99 -28.42 5.10
CA THR A 102 9.13 -27.86 4.05
C THR A 102 7.82 -28.62 4.04
N LEU A 103 6.73 -27.95 4.37
CA LEU A 103 5.40 -28.50 4.48
C LEU A 103 4.50 -27.98 3.35
N ASP A 104 3.96 -28.90 2.55
CA ASP A 104 2.92 -28.63 1.55
C ASP A 104 1.72 -29.53 1.84
N GLY A 105 0.61 -28.93 2.32
CA GLY A 105 -0.63 -29.66 2.54
C GLY A 105 -1.32 -30.07 1.25
N ASP A 106 -0.86 -29.53 0.09
CA ASP A 106 -1.49 -29.76 -1.20
C ASP A 106 -3.03 -29.49 -1.16
N ALA A 107 -3.88 -30.43 -1.56
CA ALA A 107 -5.31 -30.18 -1.76
C ALA A 107 -6.19 -30.58 -0.56
N GLY A 108 -6.75 -29.61 0.13
CA GLY A 108 -7.66 -29.84 1.28
C GLY A 108 -7.66 -28.71 2.29
N GLU A 109 -8.33 -28.93 3.40
CA GLU A 109 -8.27 -28.04 4.57
C GLU A 109 -7.25 -28.64 5.57
N ASP A 110 -5.99 -28.20 5.49
CA ASP A 110 -4.88 -28.84 6.18
C ASP A 110 -4.43 -28.06 7.41
N TYR A 111 -3.93 -28.81 8.40
CA TYR A 111 -3.28 -28.27 9.60
C TYR A 111 -1.78 -28.54 9.53
N LEU A 112 -0.97 -27.46 9.56
CA LEU A 112 0.47 -27.51 9.37
C LEU A 112 1.17 -26.93 10.60
N ALA A 113 2.09 -27.69 11.19
CA ALA A 113 2.93 -27.26 12.29
C ALA A 113 4.39 -27.67 12.00
N GLY A 114 5.25 -26.70 11.67
CA GLY A 114 6.67 -26.96 11.38
C GLY A 114 7.41 -27.48 12.60
N GLY A 115 7.24 -26.79 13.72
CA GLY A 115 7.86 -27.16 14.99
C GLY A 115 9.10 -26.34 15.28
N SER A 116 10.25 -26.97 15.60
CA SER A 116 11.49 -26.22 15.91
C SER A 116 12.35 -26.09 14.67
N GLY A 117 12.65 -24.87 14.27
CA GLY A 117 13.56 -24.62 13.14
C GLY A 117 13.12 -23.47 12.27
N ASN A 118 13.72 -23.34 11.08
CA ASN A 118 13.28 -22.37 10.08
C ASN A 118 12.47 -23.11 9.01
N ASP A 119 11.16 -23.11 9.17
CA ASP A 119 10.29 -23.92 8.35
C ASP A 119 9.74 -23.18 7.15
N THR A 120 9.41 -23.91 6.09
CA THR A 120 8.82 -23.36 4.88
C THR A 120 7.46 -23.99 4.66
N TYR A 121 6.43 -23.16 4.64
CA TYR A 121 5.07 -23.53 4.32
C TYR A 121 4.78 -23.17 2.87
N ILE A 122 4.27 -24.12 2.08
CA ILE A 122 3.90 -23.89 0.68
C ILE A 122 2.40 -23.70 0.57
N PHE A 123 1.99 -22.63 -0.13
CA PHE A 123 0.60 -22.37 -0.41
C PHE A 123 0.37 -22.10 -1.89
N ASN A 124 -0.44 -22.92 -2.52
CA ASN A 124 -0.85 -22.79 -3.92
C ASN A 124 -2.35 -22.43 -4.01
N SER A 125 -2.72 -21.61 -4.98
CA SER A 125 -4.13 -21.26 -5.21
C SER A 125 -4.96 -22.49 -5.58
N SER A 126 -6.19 -22.55 -5.12
CA SER A 126 -7.13 -23.66 -5.32
C SER A 126 -6.76 -24.98 -4.63
N ASN A 127 -5.84 -24.94 -3.69
CA ASN A 127 -5.48 -26.11 -2.86
C ASN A 127 -6.28 -26.17 -1.53
N GLY A 128 -7.26 -25.27 -1.34
CA GLY A 128 -8.06 -25.20 -0.11
C GLY A 128 -7.37 -24.38 0.99
N SER A 129 -8.03 -24.29 2.13
CA SER A 129 -7.53 -23.48 3.25
C SER A 129 -6.50 -24.21 4.08
N LYS A 130 -5.56 -23.47 4.66
CA LYS A 130 -4.53 -24.00 5.56
C LYS A 130 -4.61 -23.33 6.93
N ILE A 131 -4.41 -24.12 7.98
CA ILE A 131 -4.17 -23.62 9.33
C ILE A 131 -2.69 -23.82 9.62
N ILE A 132 -1.99 -22.74 9.94
CA ILE A 132 -0.60 -22.77 10.38
C ILE A 132 -0.58 -22.51 11.90
N ASP A 133 -0.19 -23.50 12.65
CA ASP A 133 -0.01 -23.45 14.11
C ASP A 133 1.45 -23.68 14.43
N ASP A 134 2.23 -22.61 14.36
CA ASP A 134 3.64 -22.62 14.64
C ASP A 134 3.95 -21.50 15.63
N LEU A 135 4.49 -21.88 16.77
CA LEU A 135 4.99 -20.95 17.76
C LEU A 135 6.48 -20.73 17.52
N ALA A 136 6.80 -19.93 16.50
CA ALA A 136 8.17 -19.54 16.22
C ALA A 136 8.82 -18.93 17.46
N LEU A 137 9.97 -19.45 17.83
CA LEU A 137 10.84 -18.79 18.83
C LEU A 137 11.38 -17.50 18.21
N GLU A 138 11.69 -16.47 19.02
CA GLU A 138 12.23 -15.17 18.55
C GLU A 138 13.47 -15.27 17.62
N THR A 139 14.05 -16.45 17.46
CA THR A 139 15.24 -16.71 16.65
C THR A 139 14.97 -17.54 15.39
N GLU A 140 13.74 -17.95 15.16
CA GLU A 140 13.32 -18.73 14.01
C GLU A 140 12.81 -17.80 12.91
N GLY A 141 13.08 -18.14 11.65
CA GLY A 141 12.71 -17.36 10.48
C GLY A 141 11.88 -18.21 9.52
N ASN A 142 10.63 -18.51 9.92
CA ASN A 142 9.73 -19.31 9.11
C ASN A 142 9.26 -18.54 7.87
N ILE A 143 9.06 -19.25 6.78
CA ILE A 143 8.72 -18.68 5.47
C ILE A 143 7.39 -19.25 4.99
N LEU A 144 6.51 -18.37 4.51
CA LEU A 144 5.36 -18.77 3.69
C LEU A 144 5.67 -18.49 2.22
N LEU A 145 5.76 -19.56 1.43
CA LEU A 145 6.03 -19.51 0.00
C LEU A 145 4.73 -19.62 -0.79
N PHE A 146 4.36 -18.55 -1.48
CA PHE A 146 3.20 -18.53 -2.37
C PHE A 146 3.51 -19.09 -3.75
N GLY A 147 2.59 -19.89 -4.29
CA GLY A 147 2.66 -20.48 -5.61
C GLY A 147 2.46 -19.50 -6.76
N GLU A 148 2.46 -20.03 -7.99
CA GLU A 148 2.38 -19.22 -9.21
C GLU A 148 1.06 -18.44 -9.30
N GLY A 149 1.15 -17.14 -9.65
CA GLY A 149 0.00 -16.25 -9.87
C GLY A 149 -0.50 -15.52 -8.64
N ILE A 150 0.05 -15.77 -7.45
CA ILE A 150 -0.26 -15.03 -6.23
C ILE A 150 0.74 -13.87 -6.08
N THR A 151 0.22 -12.67 -5.82
CA THR A 151 1.00 -11.43 -5.61
C THR A 151 0.61 -10.74 -4.31
N PRO A 152 1.41 -9.80 -3.78
CA PRO A 152 1.03 -9.04 -2.59
C PRO A 152 -0.34 -8.34 -2.69
N ASN A 153 -0.79 -7.97 -3.89
CA ASN A 153 -2.07 -7.29 -4.09
C ASN A 153 -3.29 -8.24 -4.01
N ASP A 154 -3.06 -9.54 -4.02
CA ASP A 154 -4.12 -10.54 -3.91
C ASP A 154 -4.41 -10.90 -2.45
N LEU A 155 -3.57 -10.40 -1.51
CA LEU A 155 -3.70 -10.70 -0.10
C LEU A 155 -4.72 -9.78 0.57
N TYR A 156 -5.65 -10.35 1.31
CA TYR A 156 -6.65 -9.66 2.10
C TYR A 156 -6.54 -10.15 3.55
N VAL A 157 -5.87 -9.35 4.39
CA VAL A 157 -5.63 -9.70 5.81
C VAL A 157 -6.86 -9.37 6.63
N THR A 158 -7.36 -10.31 7.42
CA THR A 158 -8.53 -10.12 8.28
C THR A 158 -8.27 -10.51 9.72
N ILE A 159 -9.10 -10.00 10.64
CA ILE A 159 -9.06 -10.32 12.06
C ILE A 159 -9.84 -11.62 12.34
N GLY A 160 -9.44 -12.33 13.38
CA GLY A 160 -10.05 -13.57 13.88
C GLY A 160 -9.00 -14.35 14.63
N SER A 161 -8.45 -15.33 14.05
CA SER A 161 -7.04 -15.69 14.02
C SER A 161 -6.53 -14.95 12.82
N LEU A 162 -5.37 -14.34 12.76
CA LEU A 162 -4.96 -13.58 11.59
C LEU A 162 -5.15 -14.43 10.32
N ASP A 163 -6.14 -14.06 9.48
CA ASP A 163 -6.45 -14.82 8.27
C ASP A 163 -5.98 -14.04 7.04
N ILE A 164 -5.28 -14.70 6.12
CA ILE A 164 -4.99 -14.17 4.77
C ILE A 164 -5.95 -14.83 3.80
N LEU A 165 -6.87 -14.06 3.24
CA LEU A 165 -7.77 -14.50 2.18
C LEU A 165 -7.15 -14.19 0.82
N LEU A 166 -7.37 -15.07 -0.15
CA LEU A 166 -6.85 -14.94 -1.51
C LEU A 166 -7.99 -14.76 -2.52
N GLY A 167 -7.83 -13.77 -3.39
CA GLY A 167 -8.67 -13.57 -4.56
C GLY A 167 -10.16 -13.46 -4.26
N ASP A 168 -10.88 -14.55 -4.47
CA ASP A 168 -12.35 -14.64 -4.26
C ASP A 168 -12.77 -15.01 -2.83
N GLY A 169 -11.79 -15.18 -1.92
CA GLY A 169 -12.02 -15.52 -0.51
C GLY A 169 -12.41 -16.97 -0.26
N ILE A 170 -12.17 -17.87 -1.22
CA ILE A 170 -12.41 -19.33 -1.07
C ILE A 170 -11.25 -19.98 -0.33
N ASP A 171 -10.02 -19.63 -0.70
CA ASP A 171 -8.81 -20.14 -0.07
C ASP A 171 -8.35 -19.16 1.02
N ALA A 172 -7.98 -19.69 2.16
CA ALA A 172 -7.51 -18.90 3.30
C ALA A 172 -6.32 -19.56 3.98
N ILE A 173 -5.41 -18.74 4.50
CA ILE A 173 -4.38 -19.18 5.43
C ILE A 173 -4.70 -18.56 6.78
N ARG A 174 -4.88 -19.40 7.78
CA ARG A 174 -5.17 -19.00 9.15
C ARG A 174 -3.95 -19.22 10.03
N PHE A 175 -3.55 -18.21 10.77
CA PHE A 175 -2.52 -18.32 11.78
C PHE A 175 -3.18 -18.43 13.16
N GLU A 176 -2.93 -19.50 13.87
CA GLU A 176 -3.33 -19.61 15.27
C GLU A 176 -2.49 -18.67 16.17
N ASN A 177 -2.99 -18.36 17.34
CA ASN A 177 -2.29 -17.56 18.37
C ASN A 177 -2.02 -16.07 18.04
N PHE A 178 -2.71 -15.46 17.08
CA PHE A 178 -2.66 -14.02 16.87
C PHE A 178 -3.29 -13.24 18.03
N ASP A 179 -2.56 -12.29 18.63
CA ASP A 179 -3.08 -11.35 19.62
C ASP A 179 -3.35 -9.98 18.99
N PRO A 180 -4.60 -9.56 18.80
CA PRO A 180 -4.93 -8.26 18.21
C PRO A 180 -4.47 -7.07 19.06
N ASN A 181 -4.19 -7.26 20.38
CA ASN A 181 -3.65 -6.20 21.23
C ASN A 181 -2.11 -6.13 21.17
N ASP A 182 -1.46 -7.12 20.59
CA ASP A 182 -0.02 -7.18 20.38
C ASP A 182 0.28 -7.76 18.98
N ALA A 183 -0.31 -7.12 17.95
CA ALA A 183 -0.22 -7.59 16.57
C ALA A 183 1.23 -7.70 16.05
N TYR A 184 2.16 -6.91 16.59
CA TYR A 184 3.60 -6.98 16.28
C TYR A 184 4.38 -7.92 17.21
N GLY A 185 3.70 -8.66 18.05
CA GLY A 185 4.27 -9.65 18.97
C GLY A 185 4.72 -10.93 18.27
N ALA A 186 4.64 -12.04 19.00
CA ALA A 186 5.01 -13.35 18.46
C ALA A 186 4.12 -13.71 17.25
N HIS A 187 4.73 -14.21 16.19
CA HIS A 187 4.07 -14.61 14.95
C HIS A 187 4.72 -15.86 14.36
N ALA A 188 3.96 -16.63 13.60
CA ALA A 188 4.42 -17.90 13.05
C ALA A 188 5.37 -17.71 11.85
N ILE A 189 5.16 -16.68 11.04
CA ILE A 189 5.87 -16.47 9.75
C ILE A 189 6.59 -15.13 9.76
N GLU A 190 7.89 -15.14 9.47
CA GLU A 190 8.72 -13.92 9.33
C GLU A 190 8.64 -13.32 7.92
N ASP A 191 8.74 -14.17 6.88
CA ASP A 191 8.77 -13.74 5.48
C ASP A 191 7.71 -14.41 4.62
N TYR A 192 7.02 -13.61 3.81
CA TYR A 192 6.00 -14.00 2.83
C TYR A 192 6.60 -13.84 1.44
N VAL A 193 6.95 -14.94 0.78
CA VAL A 193 7.74 -14.96 -0.45
C VAL A 193 6.89 -15.34 -1.66
N PHE A 194 7.04 -14.61 -2.77
CA PHE A 194 6.27 -14.80 -4.00
C PHE A 194 7.16 -15.32 -5.13
N THR A 195 6.57 -16.04 -6.10
CA THR A 195 7.31 -16.66 -7.21
C THR A 195 8.01 -15.68 -8.13
N ASP A 196 7.60 -14.41 -8.18
CA ASP A 196 8.27 -13.36 -8.95
C ASP A 196 9.53 -12.80 -8.26
N GLY A 197 9.85 -13.28 -7.07
CA GLY A 197 10.98 -12.85 -6.24
C GLY A 197 10.69 -11.65 -5.33
N THR A 198 9.46 -11.14 -5.32
CA THR A 198 9.03 -10.18 -4.31
C THR A 198 8.81 -10.88 -2.97
N PHE A 199 8.91 -10.15 -1.88
CA PHE A 199 8.59 -10.65 -0.55
C PHE A 199 8.04 -9.52 0.34
N LEU A 200 7.30 -9.91 1.36
CA LEU A 200 6.89 -9.04 2.45
C LEU A 200 7.41 -9.63 3.77
N THR A 201 7.95 -8.79 4.64
CA THR A 201 8.13 -9.17 6.04
C THR A 201 6.78 -9.18 6.75
N TYR A 202 6.69 -9.80 7.93
CA TYR A 202 5.47 -9.78 8.74
C TYR A 202 4.94 -8.36 8.98
N ASN A 203 5.81 -7.41 9.32
CA ASN A 203 5.41 -6.01 9.51
C ASN A 203 4.85 -5.39 8.21
N GLN A 204 5.43 -5.69 7.05
CA GLN A 204 4.92 -5.22 5.77
C GLN A 204 3.59 -5.87 5.39
N LEU A 205 3.34 -7.11 5.82
CA LEU A 205 2.02 -7.73 5.68
C LEU A 205 0.97 -6.97 6.49
N LEU A 206 1.25 -6.64 7.76
CA LEU A 206 0.35 -5.84 8.59
C LEU A 206 0.13 -4.43 8.02
N ASP A 207 1.16 -3.84 7.38
CA ASP A 207 1.06 -2.53 6.72
C ASP A 207 0.06 -2.51 5.53
N LEU A 208 -0.37 -3.67 5.00
CA LEU A 208 -1.47 -3.76 4.06
C LEU A 208 -2.81 -3.34 4.68
N GLY A 209 -2.91 -3.41 6.00
CA GLY A 209 -4.07 -3.10 6.83
C GLY A 209 -4.95 -4.32 7.09
N ILE A 210 -5.30 -4.52 8.35
CA ILE A 210 -6.17 -5.62 8.78
C ILE A 210 -7.64 -5.21 8.55
N HIS A 211 -8.37 -6.00 7.78
CA HIS A 211 -9.77 -5.72 7.46
C HIS A 211 -10.69 -6.21 8.58
N ILE A 212 -11.49 -5.29 9.11
CA ILE A 212 -12.49 -5.55 10.14
C ILE A 212 -13.83 -5.06 9.64
N ASN A 213 -14.79 -5.94 9.48
CA ASN A 213 -16.12 -5.59 9.01
C ASN A 213 -17.15 -5.85 10.11
N GLY A 214 -18.00 -4.86 10.34
CA GLY A 214 -19.23 -5.02 11.10
C GLY A 214 -20.31 -5.76 10.32
N THR A 215 -21.52 -5.61 10.76
CA THR A 215 -22.72 -6.27 10.18
C THR A 215 -23.70 -5.24 9.61
N ALA A 216 -24.98 -5.52 9.58
CA ALA A 216 -26.02 -4.55 9.22
C ALA A 216 -26.83 -4.08 10.45
N ASP A 217 -26.38 -4.47 11.64
CA ASP A 217 -26.94 -4.08 12.94
C ASP A 217 -25.92 -3.13 13.62
N ASN A 218 -26.31 -2.49 14.71
CA ASN A 218 -25.43 -1.62 15.49
C ASN A 218 -24.30 -2.45 16.12
N ASP A 219 -23.08 -2.17 15.73
CA ASP A 219 -21.88 -2.91 16.16
C ASP A 219 -21.01 -2.08 17.13
N GLU A 220 -20.25 -2.77 17.95
CA GLU A 220 -19.14 -2.21 18.73
C GLU A 220 -17.85 -2.83 18.21
N ILE A 221 -17.08 -2.05 17.44
CA ILE A 221 -15.90 -2.52 16.72
C ILE A 221 -14.65 -1.89 17.33
N THR A 222 -13.67 -2.74 17.64
CA THR A 222 -12.35 -2.29 18.10
C THR A 222 -11.30 -2.90 17.17
N GLY A 223 -10.42 -2.05 16.64
CA GLY A 223 -9.25 -2.44 15.86
C GLY A 223 -8.12 -3.01 16.70
N THR A 224 -6.99 -3.16 16.09
CA THR A 224 -5.77 -3.74 16.66
C THR A 224 -4.77 -2.65 17.10
N ASN A 225 -3.52 -3.01 17.32
CA ASN A 225 -2.42 -2.04 17.44
C ASN A 225 -1.57 -1.94 16.16
N ALA A 226 -2.08 -2.44 15.03
CA ALA A 226 -1.51 -2.32 13.69
C ALA A 226 -2.48 -1.51 12.79
N PRO A 227 -2.08 -1.13 11.56
CA PRO A 227 -2.99 -0.45 10.65
C PRO A 227 -4.23 -1.28 10.32
N ASP A 228 -5.42 -0.70 10.52
CA ASP A 228 -6.70 -1.36 10.30
C ASP A 228 -7.51 -0.68 9.18
N ARG A 229 -8.37 -1.46 8.53
CA ARG A 229 -9.37 -1.04 7.56
C ARG A 229 -10.74 -1.46 8.04
N ILE A 230 -11.39 -0.58 8.79
CA ILE A 230 -12.64 -0.88 9.50
C ILE A 230 -13.83 -0.38 8.69
N LYS A 231 -14.86 -1.21 8.58
CA LYS A 231 -16.17 -0.86 8.02
C LYS A 231 -17.28 -1.25 8.97
N GLY A 232 -18.07 -0.27 9.45
CA GLY A 232 -19.29 -0.51 10.23
C GLY A 232 -20.39 -1.14 9.38
N LEU A 233 -20.57 -0.69 8.15
CA LEU A 233 -21.56 -1.05 7.14
C LEU A 233 -22.90 -0.35 7.35
N ARG A 234 -23.86 -0.90 8.03
CA ARG A 234 -25.14 -0.31 8.40
C ARG A 234 -25.34 -0.42 9.87
N GLY A 235 -26.04 0.54 10.45
CA GLY A 235 -26.32 0.57 11.87
C GLY A 235 -25.75 1.82 12.50
N ASP A 236 -26.17 2.13 13.72
CA ASP A 236 -25.50 3.18 14.51
C ASP A 236 -24.33 2.51 15.25
N ASP A 237 -23.13 2.60 14.68
CA ASP A 237 -21.96 1.85 15.12
C ASP A 237 -21.07 2.64 16.08
N VAL A 238 -20.36 1.94 16.94
CA VAL A 238 -19.32 2.48 17.82
C VAL A 238 -17.98 1.90 17.42
N ILE A 239 -17.08 2.72 16.87
CA ILE A 239 -15.86 2.26 16.25
C ILE A 239 -14.64 2.92 16.90
N CYS A 240 -13.68 2.10 17.34
CA CYS A 240 -12.36 2.52 17.81
C CYS A 240 -11.30 1.89 16.89
N GLY A 241 -10.47 2.69 16.21
CA GLY A 241 -9.37 2.20 15.36
C GLY A 241 -8.30 1.48 16.17
N GLY A 242 -7.98 1.99 17.34
CA GLY A 242 -6.86 1.51 18.16
C GLY A 242 -5.60 2.31 17.88
N ILE A 243 -4.45 1.69 18.12
CA ILE A 243 -3.15 2.31 17.83
C ILE A 243 -2.78 1.96 16.38
N GLY A 244 -2.57 2.96 15.52
CA GLY A 244 -2.20 2.61 14.15
C GLY A 244 -2.23 3.76 13.17
N LYS A 245 -2.45 3.40 11.93
CA LYS A 245 -2.86 4.30 10.86
C LYS A 245 -4.13 3.72 10.26
N ASP A 246 -5.23 4.00 10.90
CA ASP A 246 -6.46 3.31 10.61
C ASP A 246 -7.27 4.02 9.53
N THR A 247 -8.00 3.25 8.75
CA THR A 247 -9.00 3.77 7.82
C THR A 247 -10.37 3.27 8.26
N ILE A 248 -11.21 4.18 8.67
CA ILE A 248 -12.49 3.88 9.29
C ILE A 248 -13.62 4.43 8.42
N ASP A 249 -14.55 3.57 8.04
CA ASP A 249 -15.78 3.89 7.32
C ASP A 249 -16.97 3.40 8.16
N GLY A 250 -17.73 4.33 8.76
CA GLY A 250 -18.91 3.97 9.56
C GLY A 250 -19.99 3.30 8.71
N GLY A 251 -20.23 3.87 7.52
CA GLY A 251 -21.27 3.38 6.61
C GLY A 251 -22.59 4.10 6.79
N ASP A 252 -23.73 3.41 6.61
CA ASP A 252 -25.04 4.01 6.79
C ASP A 252 -25.44 4.00 8.27
N GLY A 253 -25.64 5.16 8.92
CA GLY A 253 -26.10 5.26 10.29
C GLY A 253 -25.56 6.48 11.03
N ASN A 254 -25.87 6.61 12.32
CA ASN A 254 -25.28 7.68 13.14
C ASN A 254 -24.14 7.08 13.96
N ASP A 255 -22.94 7.16 13.43
CA ASP A 255 -21.79 6.46 13.95
C ASP A 255 -21.02 7.26 14.98
N THR A 256 -20.40 6.55 15.90
CA THR A 256 -19.56 7.11 16.94
C THR A 256 -18.14 6.60 16.80
N TYR A 257 -17.23 7.49 16.46
CA TYR A 257 -15.78 7.20 16.35
C TYR A 257 -15.09 7.57 17.67
N LEU A 258 -14.40 6.61 18.28
CA LEU A 258 -13.67 6.80 19.54
C LEU A 258 -12.18 7.04 19.26
N PHE A 259 -11.63 8.15 19.77
CA PHE A 259 -10.20 8.49 19.66
C PHE A 259 -9.59 8.79 21.02
N ASN A 260 -8.44 8.19 21.30
CA ASN A 260 -7.67 8.38 22.52
C ASN A 260 -6.29 8.99 22.22
N ILE A 261 -5.61 9.41 23.24
CA ILE A 261 -4.21 9.83 23.13
C ILE A 261 -3.35 8.62 22.76
N GLY A 262 -2.59 8.75 21.65
CA GLY A 262 -1.67 7.73 21.17
C GLY A 262 -2.27 6.79 20.12
N ASP A 263 -3.52 7.01 19.68
CA ASP A 263 -4.12 6.19 18.62
C ASP A 263 -3.38 6.39 17.27
N GLY A 264 -2.80 7.57 17.00
CA GLY A 264 -1.92 7.76 15.85
C GLY A 264 -2.49 8.65 14.75
N ILE A 265 -2.37 8.23 13.48
CA ILE A 265 -2.81 9.02 12.33
C ILE A 265 -3.90 8.27 11.58
N ASP A 266 -5.13 8.74 11.74
CA ASP A 266 -6.29 8.02 11.24
C ASP A 266 -7.02 8.75 10.13
N ILE A 267 -7.74 7.99 9.34
CA ILE A 267 -8.59 8.46 8.25
C ILE A 267 -10.02 8.01 8.55
N VAL A 268 -10.94 8.97 8.64
CA VAL A 268 -12.37 8.70 8.70
C VAL A 268 -12.99 9.05 7.36
N ILE A 269 -13.71 8.09 6.82
CA ILE A 269 -14.47 8.21 5.57
C ILE A 269 -15.93 7.95 5.92
N ASP A 270 -16.84 8.67 5.33
CA ASP A 270 -18.26 8.36 5.38
C ASP A 270 -18.73 8.12 3.94
N THR A 271 -19.12 6.90 3.66
CA THR A 271 -19.61 6.51 2.33
C THR A 271 -21.13 6.60 2.21
N SER A 272 -21.83 7.01 3.29
CA SER A 272 -23.26 7.20 3.28
C SER A 272 -23.71 8.26 2.28
N THR A 273 -24.89 8.09 1.72
CA THR A 273 -25.53 9.02 0.79
C THR A 273 -26.62 9.86 1.45
N ILE A 274 -26.84 9.67 2.74
CA ILE A 274 -27.84 10.40 3.55
C ILE A 274 -27.14 11.30 4.55
N VAL A 275 -27.85 12.33 5.03
CA VAL A 275 -27.33 13.21 6.07
C VAL A 275 -27.43 12.51 7.41
N GLU A 276 -26.32 12.33 8.08
CA GLU A 276 -26.16 11.64 9.34
C GLU A 276 -25.61 12.53 10.45
N GLU A 277 -25.78 12.09 11.69
CA GLU A 277 -25.33 12.83 12.87
C GLU A 277 -24.11 12.15 13.52
N ASN A 278 -23.11 11.81 12.70
CA ASN A 278 -21.89 11.13 13.15
C ASN A 278 -21.11 11.97 14.16
N VAL A 279 -20.51 11.29 15.16
CA VAL A 279 -19.82 11.91 16.30
C VAL A 279 -18.41 11.34 16.45
N ILE A 280 -17.42 12.21 16.64
CA ILE A 280 -16.13 11.82 17.21
C ILE A 280 -16.19 12.03 18.71
N CYS A 281 -15.94 10.99 19.50
CA CYS A 281 -15.81 11.03 20.94
C CYS A 281 -14.33 10.92 21.33
N PHE A 282 -13.80 11.96 21.96
CA PHE A 282 -12.44 11.97 22.49
C PHE A 282 -12.37 11.40 23.90
N GLY A 283 -11.37 10.55 24.13
CA GLY A 283 -11.07 9.99 25.43
C GLY A 283 -10.55 10.98 26.46
N GLU A 284 -10.27 10.48 27.66
CA GLU A 284 -9.74 11.32 28.75
C GLU A 284 -8.40 11.98 28.37
N GLY A 285 -8.25 13.25 28.76
CA GLY A 285 -7.01 14.03 28.55
C GLY A 285 -6.98 14.82 27.25
N ILE A 286 -8.00 14.73 26.40
CA ILE A 286 -8.16 15.57 25.21
C ILE A 286 -9.25 16.61 25.48
N ALA A 287 -8.90 17.88 25.36
CA ALA A 287 -9.82 19.01 25.51
C ALA A 287 -9.94 19.80 24.20
N SER A 288 -10.99 20.60 24.07
CA SER A 288 -11.24 21.41 22.87
C SER A 288 -10.09 22.37 22.49
N GLY A 289 -9.32 22.83 23.49
CA GLY A 289 -8.15 23.68 23.25
C GLY A 289 -6.91 22.96 22.74
N ASP A 290 -6.92 21.62 22.71
CA ASP A 290 -5.83 20.81 22.20
C ASP A 290 -5.98 20.55 20.71
N LEU A 291 -7.12 20.92 20.10
CA LEU A 291 -7.40 20.67 18.69
C LEU A 291 -6.97 21.84 17.81
N THR A 292 -6.34 21.54 16.68
CA THR A 292 -6.15 22.49 15.58
C THR A 292 -6.70 21.93 14.30
N PHE A 293 -7.33 22.80 13.49
CA PHE A 293 -8.05 22.42 12.28
C PHE A 293 -7.39 23.05 11.07
N THR A 294 -7.09 22.24 10.07
CA THR A 294 -6.62 22.71 8.78
C THR A 294 -7.39 21.98 7.66
N LYS A 295 -7.70 22.67 6.56
CA LYS A 295 -8.40 22.09 5.44
C LYS A 295 -7.54 22.19 4.19
N ASN A 296 -7.45 21.10 3.46
CA ASN A 296 -6.80 21.01 2.15
C ASN A 296 -7.74 20.31 1.18
N GLY A 297 -8.27 21.07 0.22
CA GLY A 297 -9.31 20.57 -0.67
C GLY A 297 -10.51 20.02 0.10
N ASN A 298 -10.83 18.76 -0.08
CA ASN A 298 -11.94 18.06 0.59
C ASN A 298 -11.49 17.22 1.80
N THR A 299 -10.34 17.50 2.38
CA THR A 299 -9.88 16.84 3.61
C THR A 299 -9.79 17.84 4.75
N LEU A 300 -10.51 17.58 5.84
CA LEU A 300 -10.29 18.27 7.11
C LEU A 300 -9.33 17.46 7.95
N THR A 301 -8.20 18.07 8.33
CA THR A 301 -7.23 17.49 9.26
C THR A 301 -7.42 18.11 10.65
N ILE A 302 -7.63 17.26 11.63
CA ILE A 302 -7.73 17.60 13.05
C ILE A 302 -6.46 17.09 13.73
N ASN A 303 -5.56 17.99 14.12
CA ASN A 303 -4.41 17.59 14.94
C ASN A 303 -4.83 17.61 16.41
N VAL A 304 -4.46 16.55 17.14
CA VAL A 304 -4.86 16.36 18.55
C VAL A 304 -3.63 16.48 19.45
N GLY A 305 -3.57 17.55 20.22
CA GLY A 305 -2.47 17.80 21.13
C GLY A 305 -1.11 18.00 20.45
N SER A 306 -0.05 17.54 21.10
CA SER A 306 1.35 17.65 20.62
C SER A 306 2.03 16.29 20.41
N ASN A 307 1.31 15.19 20.56
CA ASN A 307 1.87 13.83 20.52
C ASN A 307 1.96 13.25 19.11
N GLY A 308 1.41 13.95 18.12
CA GLY A 308 1.41 13.50 16.72
C GLY A 308 0.13 12.78 16.29
N ASP A 309 -0.89 12.76 17.16
CA ASP A 309 -2.19 12.17 16.82
C ASP A 309 -2.95 13.08 15.84
N VAL A 310 -3.49 12.50 14.79
CA VAL A 310 -4.14 13.22 13.70
C VAL A 310 -5.36 12.44 13.20
N ILE A 311 -6.46 13.16 12.99
CA ILE A 311 -7.66 12.61 12.34
C ILE A 311 -7.88 13.34 11.02
N ASN A 312 -7.96 12.59 9.92
CA ASN A 312 -8.25 13.11 8.59
C ASN A 312 -9.66 12.72 8.19
N LEU A 313 -10.56 13.68 8.08
CA LEU A 313 -11.90 13.47 7.54
C LEU A 313 -11.87 13.67 6.03
N LEU A 314 -12.03 12.60 5.26
CA LEU A 314 -12.03 12.66 3.79
C LEU A 314 -13.43 12.99 3.27
N ASN A 315 -13.50 13.64 2.10
CA ASN A 315 -14.72 14.14 1.47
C ASN A 315 -15.49 15.18 2.30
N PHE A 316 -14.80 15.85 3.23
CA PHE A 316 -15.35 16.86 4.10
C PHE A 316 -15.75 18.13 3.32
N ASP A 317 -17.02 18.52 3.41
CA ASP A 317 -17.52 19.82 2.94
C ASP A 317 -18.39 20.47 4.03
N GLN A 318 -17.86 21.51 4.63
CA GLN A 318 -18.57 22.26 5.69
C GLN A 318 -19.92 22.85 5.25
N ASN A 319 -20.09 23.10 3.95
CA ASN A 319 -21.30 23.68 3.37
C ASN A 319 -22.27 22.63 2.79
N GLU A 320 -21.87 21.36 2.79
CA GLU A 320 -22.64 20.21 2.26
C GLU A 320 -23.09 20.38 0.79
N ILE A 321 -22.28 21.06 -0.05
CA ILE A 321 -22.59 21.32 -1.46
C ILE A 321 -21.98 20.24 -2.37
N ASN A 322 -20.72 19.86 -2.10
CA ASN A 322 -19.96 18.89 -2.91
C ASN A 322 -19.39 17.72 -2.08
N GLY A 323 -19.93 17.50 -0.89
CA GLY A 323 -19.51 16.48 0.07
C GLY A 323 -20.47 16.47 1.24
N SER A 324 -19.99 15.92 2.38
CA SER A 324 -20.71 15.91 3.65
C SER A 324 -19.85 16.48 4.76
N LEU A 325 -20.41 16.69 5.95
CA LEU A 325 -19.61 16.97 7.13
C LEU A 325 -18.77 15.76 7.56
N VAL A 326 -19.12 14.56 7.07
CA VAL A 326 -18.53 13.25 7.48
C VAL A 326 -18.81 12.99 8.97
N VAL A 327 -18.46 13.94 9.82
CA VAL A 327 -18.74 14.00 11.26
C VAL A 327 -19.32 15.36 11.58
N ARG A 328 -20.42 15.41 12.33
CA ARG A 328 -21.05 16.68 12.74
C ARG A 328 -20.53 17.21 14.05
N THR A 329 -20.27 16.33 14.99
CA THR A 329 -20.01 16.70 16.38
C THR A 329 -18.71 16.10 16.89
N LEU A 330 -17.91 16.93 17.51
CA LEU A 330 -16.78 16.51 18.34
C LEU A 330 -17.24 16.56 19.79
N GLN A 331 -17.21 15.45 20.51
CA GLN A 331 -17.59 15.35 21.92
C GLN A 331 -16.37 15.01 22.76
N PHE A 332 -16.23 15.66 23.92
CA PHE A 332 -15.11 15.46 24.84
C PHE A 332 -15.55 14.67 26.08
N ALA A 333 -14.59 14.13 26.82
CA ALA A 333 -14.86 13.35 28.03
C ALA A 333 -15.66 14.11 29.12
N ASP A 334 -15.60 15.43 29.12
CA ASP A 334 -16.39 16.31 30.03
C ASP A 334 -17.80 16.60 29.50
N TYR A 335 -18.22 15.94 28.40
CA TYR A 335 -19.48 16.12 27.66
C TYR A 335 -19.62 17.49 26.96
N SER A 336 -18.59 18.32 26.93
CA SER A 336 -18.58 19.48 26.05
C SER A 336 -18.55 19.05 24.57
N GLN A 337 -19.10 19.89 23.69
CA GLN A 337 -19.23 19.56 22.26
C GLN A 337 -18.82 20.75 21.39
N ILE A 338 -18.31 20.46 20.22
CA ILE A 338 -18.08 21.38 19.11
C ILE A 338 -18.83 20.87 17.89
N ASN A 339 -19.61 21.71 17.25
CA ASN A 339 -20.21 21.39 15.95
C ASN A 339 -19.23 21.83 14.86
N LEU A 340 -18.84 20.90 13.97
CA LEU A 340 -17.89 21.17 12.89
C LEU A 340 -18.39 22.16 11.85
N ALA A 341 -19.72 22.35 11.73
CA ALA A 341 -20.29 23.39 10.87
C ALA A 341 -20.01 24.83 11.38
N ASP A 342 -19.75 24.99 12.68
CA ASP A 342 -19.61 26.29 13.34
C ASP A 342 -18.15 26.73 13.57
N ILE A 343 -17.15 25.88 13.26
CA ILE A 343 -15.74 26.19 13.45
C ILE A 343 -15.17 27.04 12.30
N GLU A 344 -14.22 27.90 12.64
CA GLU A 344 -13.43 28.63 11.64
C GLU A 344 -12.22 27.76 11.27
N ILE A 345 -12.19 27.29 10.03
CA ILE A 345 -11.12 26.38 9.53
C ILE A 345 -10.15 27.20 8.69
N ALA A 346 -8.86 27.11 9.01
CA ALA A 346 -7.82 27.68 8.16
C ALA A 346 -7.62 26.78 6.93
N GLU A 347 -7.85 27.33 5.74
CA GLU A 347 -7.50 26.64 4.51
C GLU A 347 -5.99 26.68 4.29
N THR A 348 -5.39 25.57 3.90
CA THR A 348 -3.98 25.52 3.51
C THR A 348 -3.85 25.89 2.05
N ASN A 349 -3.00 26.86 1.74
CA ASN A 349 -2.72 27.25 0.36
C ASN A 349 -1.87 26.20 -0.35
N ASN A 350 -2.34 25.71 -1.47
CA ASN A 350 -1.58 24.89 -2.41
C ASN A 350 -0.97 25.76 -3.50
N PRO A 351 0.34 25.65 -3.83
CA PRO A 351 0.92 26.42 -4.91
C PRO A 351 0.35 25.98 -6.27
N PRO A 352 0.21 26.91 -7.22
CA PRO A 352 -0.22 26.57 -8.57
C PRO A 352 0.74 25.58 -9.25
N THR A 353 0.23 24.83 -10.20
CA THR A 353 0.98 23.79 -10.93
C THR A 353 0.98 24.05 -12.43
N VAL A 354 2.00 23.53 -13.15
CA VAL A 354 2.04 23.57 -14.62
C VAL A 354 1.20 22.41 -15.16
N GLY A 355 0.07 22.73 -15.79
CA GLY A 355 -0.79 21.74 -16.44
C GLY A 355 -0.28 21.36 -17.83
N ASN A 356 0.15 22.36 -18.65
CA ASN A 356 0.75 22.14 -19.95
C ASN A 356 1.95 23.08 -20.15
N PHE A 357 3.05 22.57 -20.66
CA PHE A 357 4.20 23.40 -21.01
C PHE A 357 3.90 24.32 -22.19
N LEU A 358 4.48 25.54 -22.18
CA LEU A 358 4.40 26.47 -23.28
C LEU A 358 5.21 25.95 -24.48
N ALA A 359 4.63 26.02 -25.67
CA ALA A 359 5.31 25.63 -26.89
C ALA A 359 6.24 26.76 -27.38
N GLU A 360 7.34 26.39 -28.01
CA GLU A 360 8.22 27.31 -28.69
C GLU A 360 7.48 28.14 -29.73
N GLN A 361 7.85 29.41 -29.88
CA GLN A 361 7.26 30.36 -30.81
C GLN A 361 8.27 30.84 -31.83
N THR A 362 7.77 31.28 -33.00
CA THR A 362 8.61 31.88 -34.06
C THR A 362 7.91 33.10 -34.61
N THR A 363 8.69 34.14 -34.95
CA THR A 363 8.24 35.33 -35.64
C THR A 363 9.35 35.80 -36.58
N PHE A 364 9.06 36.82 -37.40
CA PHE A 364 10.04 37.51 -38.20
C PHE A 364 10.29 38.91 -37.61
N GLU A 365 11.48 39.47 -37.82
CA GLU A 365 11.70 40.90 -37.59
C GLU A 365 10.73 41.73 -38.44
N ASP A 366 10.42 42.96 -37.99
CA ASP A 366 9.46 43.89 -38.58
C ASP A 366 8.02 43.42 -38.68
N GLU A 367 7.71 42.19 -38.16
CA GLU A 367 6.35 41.68 -38.06
C GLU A 367 5.80 41.79 -36.64
N LEU A 368 4.48 42.05 -36.51
CA LEU A 368 3.82 42.06 -35.22
C LEU A 368 3.71 40.64 -34.67
N PHE A 369 4.45 40.35 -33.62
CA PHE A 369 4.30 39.10 -32.83
C PHE A 369 3.18 39.26 -31.82
N THR A 370 2.32 38.25 -31.73
CA THR A 370 1.32 38.11 -30.66
C THR A 370 1.22 36.65 -30.21
N PHE A 371 1.27 36.42 -28.90
CA PHE A 371 1.11 35.08 -28.31
C PHE A 371 0.38 35.19 -27.02
N THR A 372 -0.80 34.51 -26.93
CA THR A 372 -1.59 34.41 -25.70
C THR A 372 -1.27 33.10 -25.01
N VAL A 373 -0.96 33.15 -23.72
CA VAL A 373 -0.75 31.96 -22.86
C VAL A 373 -2.02 31.12 -22.84
N PRO A 374 -1.97 29.84 -23.21
CA PRO A 374 -3.15 28.97 -23.20
C PRO A 374 -3.78 28.86 -21.79
N ALA A 375 -5.09 28.86 -21.71
CA ALA A 375 -5.85 28.91 -20.46
C ALA A 375 -5.58 27.73 -19.49
N ASN A 376 -5.05 26.62 -19.99
CA ASN A 376 -4.73 25.42 -19.20
C ASN A 376 -3.21 25.24 -18.95
N THR A 377 -2.42 26.30 -19.16
CA THR A 377 -0.99 26.28 -18.90
C THR A 377 -0.69 26.15 -17.40
N PHE A 378 -1.46 26.84 -16.57
CA PHE A 378 -1.32 26.78 -15.13
C PHE A 378 -2.68 26.45 -14.50
N ASN A 379 -2.67 25.63 -13.46
CA ASN A 379 -3.84 25.24 -12.71
C ASN A 379 -3.57 25.42 -11.22
N ASP A 380 -4.59 25.81 -10.50
CA ASP A 380 -4.63 25.80 -9.05
C ASP A 380 -5.74 24.91 -8.55
N VAL A 381 -5.52 24.17 -7.45
CA VAL A 381 -6.52 23.28 -6.87
C VAL A 381 -7.39 23.99 -5.84
N ASP A 382 -6.95 25.18 -5.36
CA ASP A 382 -7.69 25.92 -4.34
C ASP A 382 -8.90 26.63 -4.94
N ALA A 383 -10.06 26.29 -4.41
CA ALA A 383 -11.32 26.76 -4.93
C ALA A 383 -11.47 28.28 -4.76
N GLY A 384 -11.53 29.01 -5.89
CA GLY A 384 -11.70 30.46 -5.91
C GLY A 384 -10.40 31.25 -6.06
N ASP A 385 -9.24 30.59 -6.10
CA ASP A 385 -7.99 31.27 -6.38
C ASP A 385 -7.91 31.76 -7.83
N ALA A 386 -7.59 33.02 -7.96
CA ALA A 386 -7.32 33.67 -9.24
C ALA A 386 -5.82 33.83 -9.43
N LEU A 387 -5.25 33.20 -10.46
CA LEU A 387 -3.85 33.30 -10.76
C LEU A 387 -3.48 34.67 -11.34
N ILE A 388 -2.44 35.28 -10.79
CA ILE A 388 -1.85 36.53 -11.25
C ILE A 388 -0.62 36.18 -12.10
N TYR A 389 -0.59 36.72 -13.33
CA TYR A 389 0.44 36.39 -14.30
C TYR A 389 1.50 37.49 -14.39
N SER A 390 2.75 37.10 -14.60
CA SER A 390 3.85 37.97 -14.94
C SER A 390 4.78 37.30 -15.97
N ALA A 391 5.56 38.09 -16.68
CA ALA A 391 6.53 37.58 -17.64
C ALA A 391 7.88 38.31 -17.53
N THR A 392 8.95 37.56 -17.68
CA THR A 392 10.35 38.02 -17.68
C THR A 392 11.17 37.19 -18.67
N LEU A 393 12.44 37.54 -18.84
CA LEU A 393 13.41 36.59 -19.38
C LEU A 393 13.68 35.45 -18.39
N THR A 394 14.21 34.34 -18.88
CA THR A 394 14.50 33.17 -18.04
C THR A 394 15.56 33.45 -16.96
N ASP A 395 16.43 34.41 -17.18
CA ASP A 395 17.43 34.91 -16.22
C ASP A 395 16.83 35.86 -15.16
N GLY A 396 15.54 36.20 -15.28
CA GLY A 396 14.82 37.11 -14.39
C GLY A 396 14.89 38.59 -14.78
N LEU A 397 15.58 38.94 -15.85
CA LEU A 397 15.59 40.32 -16.37
C LEU A 397 14.24 40.69 -16.99
N ALA A 398 14.00 42.00 -17.12
CA ALA A 398 12.80 42.51 -17.79
C ALA A 398 12.77 42.11 -19.27
N LEU A 399 11.57 42.04 -19.84
CA LEU A 399 11.40 41.88 -21.30
C LEU A 399 12.09 43.02 -22.07
N PRO A 400 12.62 42.76 -23.28
CA PRO A 400 13.18 43.81 -24.12
C PRO A 400 12.10 44.86 -24.45
N SER A 401 12.53 46.08 -24.74
CA SER A 401 11.63 47.23 -24.87
C SER A 401 10.60 47.13 -26.00
N TRP A 402 10.83 46.26 -26.98
CA TRP A 402 9.90 46.01 -28.08
C TRP A 402 8.80 45.01 -27.73
N LEU A 403 9.00 44.17 -26.67
CA LEU A 403 8.06 43.13 -26.28
C LEU A 403 7.36 43.47 -24.94
N THR A 404 6.06 43.44 -24.95
CA THR A 404 5.23 43.68 -23.77
C THR A 404 4.39 42.42 -23.42
N PHE A 405 4.03 42.28 -22.16
CA PHE A 405 3.10 41.25 -21.68
C PHE A 405 1.92 41.92 -20.98
N ASP A 406 0.71 41.72 -21.51
CA ASP A 406 -0.52 42.14 -20.88
C ASP A 406 -0.98 41.06 -19.90
N THR A 407 -0.93 41.39 -18.60
CA THR A 407 -1.28 40.45 -17.51
C THR A 407 -2.76 40.11 -17.45
N THR A 408 -3.65 40.95 -18.00
CA THR A 408 -5.09 40.76 -18.01
C THR A 408 -5.51 39.80 -19.12
N THR A 409 -4.95 40.02 -20.31
CA THR A 409 -5.24 39.14 -21.47
C THR A 409 -4.24 37.99 -21.60
N GLN A 410 -3.21 37.97 -20.73
CA GLN A 410 -2.12 36.98 -20.74
C GLN A 410 -1.42 36.89 -22.10
N THR A 411 -1.24 38.04 -22.74
CA THR A 411 -0.78 38.12 -24.14
C THR A 411 0.53 38.89 -24.27
N PHE A 412 1.53 38.25 -24.89
CA PHE A 412 2.70 38.93 -25.39
C PHE A 412 2.37 39.65 -26.66
N SER A 413 2.91 40.87 -26.85
CA SER A 413 2.78 41.66 -28.08
C SER A 413 3.98 42.55 -28.28
N GLY A 414 4.43 42.66 -29.53
CA GLY A 414 5.51 43.56 -29.91
C GLY A 414 6.02 43.31 -31.32
N THR A 415 6.84 44.22 -31.81
CA THR A 415 7.47 44.13 -33.15
C THR A 415 8.98 44.16 -32.98
N PRO A 416 9.69 43.05 -33.18
CA PRO A 416 11.15 43.01 -33.10
C PRO A 416 11.77 43.72 -34.31
N THR A 417 12.98 44.20 -34.11
CA THR A 417 13.79 44.84 -35.18
C THR A 417 14.94 43.91 -35.59
N ASN A 418 15.71 44.31 -36.62
CA ASN A 418 16.89 43.56 -37.06
C ASN A 418 17.94 43.34 -35.96
N ASP A 419 18.00 44.23 -34.95
CA ASP A 419 18.91 44.07 -33.80
C ASP A 419 18.43 42.97 -32.81
N ASP A 420 17.18 42.51 -32.95
CA ASP A 420 16.56 41.53 -32.08
C ASP A 420 16.56 40.11 -32.67
N VAL A 421 17.12 39.93 -33.87
CA VAL A 421 17.20 38.62 -34.56
C VAL A 421 17.98 37.61 -33.71
N GLY A 422 17.37 36.45 -33.48
CA GLY A 422 17.96 35.40 -32.64
C GLY A 422 16.89 34.67 -31.80
N THR A 423 17.31 34.06 -30.70
CA THR A 423 16.42 33.38 -29.78
C THR A 423 16.34 34.11 -28.46
N LEU A 424 15.11 34.34 -28.01
CA LEU A 424 14.79 34.99 -26.75
C LEU A 424 14.13 33.96 -25.85
N SER A 425 14.74 33.62 -24.70
CA SER A 425 14.18 32.66 -23.74
C SER A 425 13.28 33.39 -22.73
N LEU A 426 11.98 33.09 -22.76
CA LEU A 426 10.93 33.75 -22.00
C LEU A 426 10.44 32.83 -20.86
N LYS A 427 10.02 33.47 -19.77
CA LYS A 427 9.44 32.83 -18.60
C LYS A 427 8.13 33.51 -18.26
N VAL A 428 7.06 32.72 -18.15
CA VAL A 428 5.78 33.13 -17.58
C VAL A 428 5.64 32.54 -16.19
N THR A 429 5.26 33.38 -15.23
CA THR A 429 5.03 32.99 -13.85
C THR A 429 3.57 33.23 -13.51
N ALA A 430 2.91 32.21 -12.93
CA ALA A 430 1.59 32.31 -12.31
C ALA A 430 1.75 32.29 -10.79
N THR A 431 1.12 33.24 -10.11
CA THR A 431 1.15 33.40 -8.65
C THR A 431 -0.28 33.39 -8.13
N ASP A 432 -0.55 32.60 -7.07
CA ASP A 432 -1.83 32.55 -6.39
C ASP A 432 -2.06 33.78 -5.49
N LEU A 433 -3.23 33.85 -4.85
CA LEU A 433 -3.56 34.97 -3.95
C LEU A 433 -2.76 34.96 -2.64
N ALA A 434 -2.23 33.82 -2.23
CA ALA A 434 -1.38 33.67 -1.05
C ALA A 434 0.11 33.95 -1.33
N GLY A 435 0.50 34.11 -2.60
CA GLY A 435 1.86 34.48 -3.02
C GLY A 435 2.74 33.28 -3.41
N ALA A 436 2.23 32.05 -3.42
CA ALA A 436 2.96 30.93 -3.97
C ALA A 436 2.94 30.98 -5.53
N SER A 437 3.98 30.48 -6.19
CA SER A 437 4.10 30.66 -7.64
C SER A 437 4.78 29.49 -8.34
N VAL A 438 4.43 29.31 -9.61
CA VAL A 438 5.05 28.36 -10.53
C VAL A 438 5.35 29.05 -11.87
N SER A 439 6.36 28.57 -12.60
CA SER A 439 6.75 29.16 -13.88
C SER A 439 6.85 28.10 -14.99
N SER A 440 6.59 28.54 -16.21
CA SER A 440 6.87 27.79 -17.46
C SER A 440 7.66 28.62 -18.40
N ASN A 441 8.66 28.01 -19.04
CA ASN A 441 9.57 28.70 -20.00
C ASN A 441 9.23 28.27 -21.42
N PHE A 442 9.54 29.15 -22.38
CA PHE A 442 9.54 28.86 -23.82
C PHE A 442 10.51 29.75 -24.57
N ASP A 443 10.97 29.31 -25.72
CA ASP A 443 11.83 30.08 -26.61
C ASP A 443 10.99 30.75 -27.70
N LEU A 444 11.31 32.04 -27.97
CA LEU A 444 10.83 32.80 -29.11
C LEU A 444 12.00 33.01 -30.08
N THR A 445 11.91 32.40 -31.26
CA THR A 445 12.88 32.56 -32.33
C THR A 445 12.45 33.68 -33.27
N ILE A 446 13.29 34.71 -33.44
CA ILE A 446 13.10 35.84 -34.35
C ILE A 446 13.97 35.58 -35.57
N ALA A 447 13.32 35.31 -36.70
CA ALA A 447 14.00 35.04 -37.95
C ALA A 447 14.31 36.36 -38.72
N ASN A 448 15.46 36.40 -39.34
CA ASN A 448 15.87 37.55 -40.16
C ASN A 448 15.09 37.61 -41.48
N VAL A 449 14.66 38.81 -41.85
CA VAL A 449 14.16 39.17 -43.18
C VAL A 449 15.25 39.91 -43.90
N ASN A 450 15.43 39.62 -45.17
CA ASN A 450 16.51 40.26 -45.93
C ASN A 450 16.19 41.75 -46.24
N ASP A 451 16.91 42.66 -45.60
CA ASP A 451 16.80 44.07 -45.79
C ASP A 451 17.49 44.55 -47.04
N ALA A 452 16.92 45.58 -47.64
CA ALA A 452 17.59 46.26 -48.72
C ALA A 452 18.82 47.07 -48.22
N PRO A 453 19.96 47.03 -48.89
CA PRO A 453 21.10 47.83 -48.49
C PRO A 453 20.79 49.33 -48.48
N VAL A 454 21.14 50.00 -47.39
CA VAL A 454 21.00 51.45 -47.24
C VAL A 454 22.31 52.17 -47.38
N VAL A 455 22.26 53.34 -47.98
CA VAL A 455 23.48 54.22 -48.13
C VAL A 455 23.66 54.94 -46.79
N VAL A 456 24.59 54.47 -45.95
CA VAL A 456 24.94 55.10 -44.67
C VAL A 456 25.71 56.47 -44.91
N ASN A 457 26.61 56.49 -45.86
CA ASN A 457 27.35 57.67 -46.22
C ASN A 457 27.21 57.93 -47.72
N PRO A 458 26.36 58.85 -48.14
CA PRO A 458 26.23 59.18 -49.56
C PRO A 458 27.53 59.73 -50.13
N ILE A 459 27.89 59.21 -51.27
CA ILE A 459 29.07 59.73 -52.00
C ILE A 459 28.78 61.18 -52.40
N VAL A 460 29.56 62.11 -51.86
CA VAL A 460 29.46 63.50 -52.23
C VAL A 460 30.10 63.77 -53.63
N ASN A 461 29.60 64.79 -54.30
CA ASN A 461 30.10 65.14 -55.60
C ASN A 461 31.63 65.32 -55.59
N GLN A 462 32.31 64.69 -56.52
CA GLN A 462 33.73 64.74 -56.68
C GLN A 462 34.06 65.73 -57.82
N THR A 463 35.18 66.42 -57.70
CA THR A 463 35.67 67.28 -58.76
C THR A 463 36.99 66.75 -59.26
N ALA A 464 37.18 66.67 -60.59
CA ALA A 464 38.39 66.31 -61.24
C ALA A 464 38.98 67.53 -61.96
N THR A 465 40.28 67.64 -62.02
CA THR A 465 41.00 68.70 -62.81
C THR A 465 41.57 68.08 -64.10
N GLU A 466 41.47 68.79 -65.22
CA GLU A 466 41.97 68.32 -66.48
C GLU A 466 43.48 68.04 -66.37
N ASP A 467 43.95 66.96 -67.00
CA ASP A 467 45.35 66.48 -67.00
C ASP A 467 45.87 66.01 -65.62
N ALA A 468 45.08 65.87 -64.58
CA ALA A 468 45.43 65.31 -63.26
C ALA A 468 44.87 63.94 -63.06
N VAL A 469 45.62 63.04 -62.33
CA VAL A 469 45.14 61.74 -61.96
C VAL A 469 44.02 61.89 -60.89
N PHE A 470 42.81 61.40 -61.21
CA PHE A 470 41.71 61.41 -60.31
C PHE A 470 41.65 60.03 -59.59
N ASN A 471 41.73 59.99 -58.25
CA ASN A 471 41.58 58.86 -57.43
C ASN A 471 40.48 59.14 -56.43
N PHE A 472 39.49 58.23 -56.33
CA PHE A 472 38.41 58.28 -55.35
C PHE A 472 38.22 56.92 -54.74
N THR A 473 38.13 56.82 -53.40
CA THR A 473 37.87 55.62 -52.68
C THR A 473 36.48 55.77 -52.00
N VAL A 474 35.66 54.80 -52.16
CA VAL A 474 34.31 54.71 -51.54
C VAL A 474 34.38 54.14 -50.13
#